data_26e3f6b5594cb3aebe963b3097eaabb6
#
_entry.id   26e3f6b5594cb3aebe963b3097eaabb6
#
_cell.length_a   1.000
_cell.length_b   1.000
_cell.length_c   1.000
_cell.angle_alpha   90.00
_cell.angle_beta   90.00
_cell.angle_gamma   90.00
#
_symmetry.space_group_name_H-M   'P 1'
#
loop_
_entity.id
_entity.type
_entity.pdbx_description
1 polymer ?
#
loop_
_entity_poly.entity_id
_entity_poly.type
_entity_poly.pdbx_seq_one_letter_code
_entity_poly.pdbx_strand_id
1 'polypeptide(L)'
;MSIFNPTKVADDEHKYSKAATTPLVDLIMKQKLSFDSINIHEEVKSKKTAIAADKLGNSKHLQETLMNDHHLSDIILHQSQKGASLWLTTLPVANFGFVMNAQEFQDALCLRYNLPIPSMPTFCACGKQNSVDHALSCMKGGYTIMRHNNVRDTEASLLQEVCKDVTIEPPLIPSKELGDKSSLDVGARGLWSGLEKTLCDVRIFHPGADSYKNKNLDAIFKSHEKQKKDKYLTHVLNKEKCSFTPLVFSTHGGNGPEADRFHKRLATLIAKKRNILYSEAVSYVRRRIRFSILRTTLIALRGYRGKNAKDVNLAEEDLNLFPSSSRYEHLV
;
A
#
# COMPACT_ATOMS: atom_id res chain seq x y z
N MET A 1 7.10 10.33 -4.15
CA MET A 1 8.56 10.55 -4.22
C MET A 1 9.07 9.94 -5.51
N SER A 2 9.62 10.74 -6.39
CA SER A 2 10.36 10.24 -7.54
C SER A 2 11.77 9.84 -7.07
N ILE A 3 12.22 8.64 -7.40
CA ILE A 3 13.63 8.29 -7.24
C ILE A 3 14.35 8.90 -8.44
N PHE A 4 15.13 9.93 -8.18
CA PHE A 4 15.97 10.54 -9.22
C PHE A 4 17.09 9.56 -9.61
N ASN A 5 17.50 9.60 -10.89
CA ASN A 5 18.69 8.89 -11.31
C ASN A 5 19.89 9.49 -10.57
N PRO A 6 20.57 8.73 -9.70
CA PRO A 6 21.66 9.27 -8.88
C PRO A 6 22.80 9.86 -9.72
N THR A 7 23.08 9.33 -10.91
CA THR A 7 24.12 9.85 -11.78
C THR A 7 23.79 11.22 -12.37
N LYS A 8 22.49 11.56 -12.51
CA LYS A 8 22.06 12.86 -13.02
C LYS A 8 21.94 13.94 -11.96
N VAL A 9 21.79 13.54 -10.69
CA VAL A 9 21.58 14.48 -9.57
C VAL A 9 22.74 14.51 -8.58
N ALA A 10 23.76 13.66 -8.74
CA ALA A 10 24.88 13.55 -7.80
C ALA A 10 25.62 14.89 -7.61
N ASP A 11 25.89 15.61 -8.70
CA ASP A 11 26.59 16.88 -8.64
C ASP A 11 25.77 17.95 -7.92
N ASP A 12 24.47 18.02 -8.21
CA ASP A 12 23.56 18.96 -7.54
C ASP A 12 23.38 18.62 -6.06
N GLU A 13 23.20 17.34 -5.72
CA GLU A 13 23.08 16.90 -4.33
C GLU A 13 24.38 17.16 -3.55
N HIS A 14 25.54 16.95 -4.17
CA HIS A 14 26.84 17.30 -3.56
C HIS A 14 26.96 18.79 -3.33
N LYS A 15 26.65 19.62 -4.34
CA LYS A 15 26.64 21.08 -4.26
C LYS A 15 25.72 21.59 -3.15
N TYR A 16 24.51 21.03 -3.05
CA TYR A 16 23.55 21.39 -2.01
C TYR A 16 24.00 20.97 -0.62
N SER A 17 24.53 19.76 -0.45
CA SER A 17 25.08 19.30 0.80
C SER A 17 26.24 20.18 1.26
N LYS A 18 27.16 20.50 0.37
CA LYS A 18 28.29 21.41 0.63
C LYS A 18 27.79 22.80 1.02
N ALA A 19 26.85 23.38 0.29
CA ALA A 19 26.29 24.70 0.59
C ALA A 19 25.59 24.74 1.97
N ALA A 20 24.87 23.69 2.34
CA ALA A 20 24.19 23.60 3.63
C ALA A 20 25.17 23.43 4.82
N THR A 21 26.32 22.80 4.61
CA THR A 21 27.31 22.54 5.69
C THR A 21 28.41 23.57 5.77
N THR A 22 28.68 24.37 4.72
CA THR A 22 29.76 25.36 4.68
C THR A 22 29.80 26.27 5.90
N PRO A 23 28.69 26.85 6.42
CA PRO A 23 28.74 27.71 7.59
C PRO A 23 29.31 27.02 8.84
N LEU A 24 28.96 25.73 9.02
CA LEU A 24 29.45 24.93 10.14
C LEU A 24 30.94 24.56 9.96
N VAL A 25 31.31 24.17 8.73
CA VAL A 25 32.71 23.86 8.39
C VAL A 25 33.61 25.07 8.60
N ASP A 26 33.18 26.25 8.17
CA ASP A 26 33.92 27.51 8.34
C ASP A 26 34.15 27.85 9.81
N LEU A 27 33.19 27.57 10.69
CA LEU A 27 33.36 27.75 12.13
C LEU A 27 34.37 26.81 12.73
N ILE A 28 34.33 25.54 12.35
CA ILE A 28 35.29 24.52 12.78
C ILE A 28 36.68 24.89 12.31
N MET A 29 36.84 25.27 11.06
CA MET A 29 38.13 25.65 10.48
C MET A 29 38.71 26.92 11.11
N LYS A 30 37.90 27.88 11.49
CA LYS A 30 38.29 29.12 12.16
C LYS A 30 38.51 28.93 13.68
N GLN A 31 38.31 27.74 14.22
CA GLN A 31 38.41 27.38 15.66
C GLN A 31 37.72 28.40 16.58
N LYS A 32 36.58 28.93 16.17
CA LYS A 32 35.77 29.85 16.96
C LYS A 32 35.08 29.10 18.09
N LEU A 33 35.44 29.43 19.34
CA LEU A 33 34.87 28.83 20.56
C LEU A 33 33.45 29.34 20.88
N SER A 34 33.10 30.52 20.36
CA SER A 34 31.77 31.08 20.50
C SER A 34 31.18 31.33 19.11
N PHE A 35 29.96 30.86 18.90
CA PHE A 35 29.23 31.07 17.65
C PHE A 35 27.81 31.56 17.94
N ASP A 36 27.32 32.44 17.09
CA ASP A 36 25.93 32.83 17.10
C ASP A 36 25.10 31.68 16.49
N SER A 37 24.59 30.83 17.37
CA SER A 37 23.79 29.66 16.96
C SER A 37 22.51 30.03 16.24
N ILE A 38 21.93 31.22 16.51
CA ILE A 38 20.71 31.70 15.90
C ILE A 38 20.98 32.06 14.43
N ASN A 39 22.04 32.84 14.20
CA ASN A 39 22.39 33.31 12.84
C ASN A 39 22.79 32.13 11.92
N ILE A 40 23.54 31.17 12.45
CA ILE A 40 23.92 29.96 11.70
C ILE A 40 22.68 29.10 11.40
N HIS A 41 21.79 28.95 12.39
CA HIS A 41 20.55 28.19 12.20
C HIS A 41 19.67 28.80 11.10
N GLU A 42 19.56 30.13 11.07
CA GLU A 42 18.81 30.84 10.05
C GLU A 42 19.47 30.73 8.66
N GLU A 43 20.79 30.82 8.56
CA GLU A 43 21.52 30.64 7.31
C GLU A 43 21.37 29.22 6.75
N VAL A 44 21.52 28.19 7.60
CA VAL A 44 21.32 26.78 7.20
C VAL A 44 19.85 26.53 6.81
N LYS A 45 18.89 27.11 7.54
CA LYS A 45 17.47 27.01 7.22
C LYS A 45 17.14 27.66 5.88
N SER A 46 17.68 28.86 5.60
CA SER A 46 17.50 29.57 4.33
C SER A 46 18.05 28.74 3.15
N LYS A 47 19.26 28.19 3.28
CA LYS A 47 19.85 27.31 2.26
C LYS A 47 19.05 26.04 2.04
N LYS A 48 18.56 25.40 3.11
CA LYS A 48 17.67 24.23 2.99
C LYS A 48 16.35 24.55 2.29
N THR A 49 15.79 25.73 2.55
CA THR A 49 14.55 26.18 1.90
C THR A 49 14.78 26.43 0.41
N ALA A 50 15.88 27.06 0.02
CA ALA A 50 16.25 27.25 -1.38
C ALA A 50 16.46 25.93 -2.13
N ILE A 51 17.17 24.98 -1.51
CA ILE A 51 17.36 23.61 -2.02
C ILE A 51 16.01 22.90 -2.22
N ALA A 52 15.11 23.02 -1.25
CA ALA A 52 13.78 22.40 -1.33
C ALA A 52 12.94 23.00 -2.47
N ALA A 53 13.04 24.32 -2.69
CA ALA A 53 12.36 25.01 -3.79
C ALA A 53 12.90 24.58 -5.16
N ASP A 54 14.21 24.45 -5.30
CA ASP A 54 14.87 24.00 -6.53
C ASP A 54 14.51 22.52 -6.85
N LYS A 55 14.56 21.65 -5.85
CA LYS A 55 14.08 20.25 -5.98
C LYS A 55 12.61 20.17 -6.40
N LEU A 56 11.78 21.06 -5.88
CA LEU A 56 10.36 21.12 -6.26
C LEU A 56 10.20 21.57 -7.71
N GLY A 57 10.98 22.57 -8.17
CA GLY A 57 11.01 23.04 -9.55
C GLY A 57 11.43 21.94 -10.52
N ASN A 58 12.52 21.24 -10.22
CA ASN A 58 13.01 20.11 -11.02
C ASN A 58 12.01 18.94 -11.05
N SER A 59 11.31 18.69 -9.93
CA SER A 59 10.25 17.67 -9.86
C SER A 59 9.05 18.04 -10.72
N LYS A 60 8.65 19.31 -10.75
CA LYS A 60 7.57 19.81 -11.61
C LYS A 60 7.92 19.69 -13.08
N HIS A 61 9.11 20.13 -13.48
CA HIS A 61 9.58 20.02 -14.87
C HIS A 61 9.63 18.57 -15.35
N LEU A 62 10.15 17.65 -14.51
CA LEU A 62 10.11 16.21 -14.81
C LEU A 62 8.68 15.70 -14.95
N GLN A 63 7.79 16.13 -14.08
CA GLN A 63 6.37 15.75 -14.10
C GLN A 63 5.68 16.27 -15.37
N GLU A 64 5.94 17.51 -15.79
CA GLU A 64 5.43 18.08 -17.04
C GLU A 64 5.96 17.32 -18.27
N THR A 65 7.22 16.95 -18.28
CA THR A 65 7.83 16.16 -19.36
C THR A 65 7.20 14.77 -19.46
N LEU A 66 6.89 14.13 -18.32
CA LEU A 66 6.25 12.82 -18.27
C LEU A 66 4.76 12.87 -18.58
N MET A 67 4.08 14.01 -18.37
CA MET A 67 2.64 14.19 -18.68
C MET A 67 2.33 14.23 -20.18
N ASN A 68 3.32 14.38 -21.03
CA ASN A 68 3.14 14.30 -22.49
C ASN A 68 2.82 12.86 -22.97
N ASP A 69 3.09 11.84 -22.14
CA ASP A 69 2.65 10.47 -22.33
C ASP A 69 1.49 10.14 -21.36
N HIS A 70 0.26 10.13 -21.87
CA HIS A 70 -0.95 9.90 -21.09
C HIS A 70 -0.91 8.57 -20.30
N HIS A 71 -0.38 7.51 -20.89
CA HIS A 71 -0.29 6.22 -20.23
C HIS A 71 0.70 6.23 -19.05
N LEU A 72 1.87 6.83 -19.25
CA LEU A 72 2.86 7.00 -18.19
C LEU A 72 2.38 7.97 -17.11
N SER A 73 1.65 9.01 -17.49
CA SER A 73 1.03 9.97 -16.58
C SER A 73 0.05 9.27 -15.63
N ASP A 74 -0.82 8.42 -16.15
CA ASP A 74 -1.79 7.67 -15.34
C ASP A 74 -1.09 6.73 -14.35
N ILE A 75 -0.06 6.02 -14.79
CA ILE A 75 0.71 5.13 -13.91
C ILE A 75 1.39 5.92 -12.80
N ILE A 76 2.01 7.05 -13.12
CA ILE A 76 2.65 7.91 -12.12
C ILE A 76 1.62 8.46 -11.14
N LEU A 77 0.44 8.88 -11.61
CA LEU A 77 -0.65 9.33 -10.77
C LEU A 77 -1.10 8.24 -9.79
N HIS A 78 -1.30 7.01 -10.29
CA HIS A 78 -1.67 5.86 -9.47
C HIS A 78 -0.60 5.52 -8.43
N GLN A 79 0.68 5.63 -8.79
CA GLN A 79 1.81 5.37 -7.89
C GLN A 79 2.11 6.52 -6.92
N SER A 80 1.60 7.72 -7.20
CA SER A 80 1.74 8.90 -6.34
C SER A 80 0.71 8.95 -5.21
N GLN A 81 -0.27 8.05 -5.19
CA GLN A 81 -1.23 7.96 -4.11
C GLN A 81 -0.55 7.79 -2.76
N LYS A 82 -1.16 8.39 -1.73
CA LYS A 82 -0.65 8.34 -0.36
C LYS A 82 -0.41 6.91 0.10
N GLY A 83 0.85 6.58 0.29
CA GLY A 83 1.27 5.27 0.78
C GLY A 83 1.57 4.23 -0.30
N ALA A 84 1.24 4.46 -1.58
CA ALA A 84 1.52 3.51 -2.67
C ALA A 84 3.00 3.11 -2.76
N SER A 85 3.91 4.02 -2.42
CA SER A 85 5.36 3.83 -2.50
C SER A 85 6.06 3.65 -1.15
N LEU A 86 5.31 3.32 -0.10
CA LEU A 86 5.91 3.13 1.24
C LEU A 86 6.98 2.04 1.27
N TRP A 87 6.86 1.02 0.42
CA TRP A 87 7.84 -0.06 0.33
C TRP A 87 9.26 0.43 -0.01
N LEU A 88 9.39 1.53 -0.77
CA LEU A 88 10.70 2.14 -1.11
C LEU A 88 11.42 2.79 0.09
N THR A 89 10.67 3.23 1.08
CA THR A 89 11.18 3.95 2.25
C THR A 89 11.06 3.14 3.54
N THR A 90 10.64 1.88 3.42
CA THR A 90 10.51 0.98 4.57
C THR A 90 11.83 0.26 4.80
N LEU A 91 12.31 0.28 6.04
CA LEU A 91 13.46 -0.52 6.44
C LEU A 91 13.14 -2.01 6.29
N PRO A 92 14.07 -2.83 5.76
CA PRO A 92 13.87 -4.26 5.55
C PRO A 92 13.95 -5.03 6.87
N VAL A 93 12.87 -4.99 7.65
CA VAL A 93 12.77 -5.71 8.93
C VAL A 93 12.07 -7.05 8.71
N ALA A 94 12.81 -8.14 8.86
CA ALA A 94 12.34 -9.50 8.59
C ALA A 94 11.12 -9.88 9.45
N ASN A 95 11.13 -9.54 10.74
CA ASN A 95 10.04 -9.85 11.67
C ASN A 95 8.69 -9.24 11.29
N PHE A 96 8.70 -8.16 10.51
CA PHE A 96 7.47 -7.54 10.00
C PHE A 96 7.15 -7.95 8.57
N GLY A 97 7.94 -8.84 7.98
CA GLY A 97 7.77 -9.24 6.60
C GLY A 97 8.08 -8.14 5.58
N PHE A 98 8.97 -7.20 5.89
CA PHE A 98 9.31 -6.07 5.01
C PHE A 98 10.58 -6.31 4.17
N VAL A 99 11.15 -7.50 4.23
CA VAL A 99 12.29 -7.89 3.39
C VAL A 99 11.78 -8.32 2.01
N MET A 100 12.37 -7.81 0.97
CA MET A 100 12.15 -8.21 -0.41
C MET A 100 13.42 -8.86 -0.95
N ASN A 101 13.30 -9.93 -1.71
CA ASN A 101 14.42 -10.46 -2.46
C ASN A 101 14.75 -9.59 -3.68
N ALA A 102 15.88 -9.83 -4.35
CA ALA A 102 16.33 -9.01 -5.47
C ALA A 102 15.33 -9.00 -6.64
N GLN A 103 14.69 -10.14 -6.93
CA GLN A 103 13.70 -10.26 -7.99
C GLN A 103 12.42 -9.51 -7.66
N GLU A 104 11.91 -9.64 -6.43
CA GLU A 104 10.73 -8.89 -5.96
C GLU A 104 10.98 -7.39 -6.04
N PHE A 105 12.15 -6.93 -5.61
CA PHE A 105 12.52 -5.51 -5.66
C PHE A 105 12.63 -5.00 -7.10
N GLN A 106 13.26 -5.76 -7.99
CA GLN A 106 13.36 -5.44 -9.42
C GLN A 106 11.97 -5.35 -10.06
N ASP A 107 11.11 -6.33 -9.84
CA ASP A 107 9.76 -6.36 -10.40
C ASP A 107 8.90 -5.20 -9.86
N ALA A 108 9.04 -4.88 -8.57
CA ALA A 108 8.36 -3.74 -7.97
C ALA A 108 8.80 -2.40 -8.59
N LEU A 109 10.09 -2.25 -8.90
CA LEU A 109 10.61 -1.09 -9.64
C LEU A 109 10.07 -1.05 -11.07
N CYS A 110 10.10 -2.19 -11.80
CA CYS A 110 9.55 -2.27 -13.15
C CYS A 110 8.06 -1.88 -13.15
N LEU A 111 7.27 -2.42 -12.21
CA LEU A 111 5.86 -2.09 -12.07
C LEU A 111 5.65 -0.59 -11.78
N ARG A 112 6.49 -0.01 -10.91
CA ARG A 112 6.39 1.40 -10.52
C ARG A 112 6.69 2.37 -11.67
N TYR A 113 7.68 2.06 -12.47
CA TYR A 113 8.17 2.93 -13.54
C TYR A 113 7.70 2.52 -14.93
N ASN A 114 6.74 1.62 -15.01
CA ASN A 114 6.24 1.05 -16.27
C ASN A 114 7.35 0.48 -17.15
N LEU A 115 8.35 -0.14 -16.55
CA LEU A 115 9.43 -0.79 -17.27
C LEU A 115 9.02 -2.22 -17.63
N PRO A 116 9.55 -2.78 -18.72
CA PRO A 116 9.32 -4.17 -19.08
C PRO A 116 9.73 -5.12 -17.94
N ILE A 117 8.86 -6.05 -17.58
CA ILE A 117 9.18 -7.07 -16.58
C ILE A 117 9.91 -8.20 -17.27
N PRO A 118 11.18 -8.49 -16.92
CA PRO A 118 11.97 -9.53 -17.57
C PRO A 118 11.29 -10.90 -17.46
N SER A 119 11.37 -11.70 -18.54
CA SER A 119 10.87 -13.08 -18.59
C SER A 119 9.37 -13.25 -18.28
N MET A 120 8.57 -12.22 -18.51
CA MET A 120 7.13 -12.34 -18.42
C MET A 120 6.59 -13.17 -19.60
N PRO A 121 5.71 -14.18 -19.37
CA PRO A 121 5.16 -15.00 -20.46
C PRO A 121 4.40 -14.14 -21.49
N THR A 122 4.58 -14.43 -22.77
CA THR A 122 3.92 -13.70 -23.87
C THR A 122 2.41 -13.91 -23.90
N PHE A 123 1.94 -15.11 -23.55
CA PHE A 123 0.53 -15.46 -23.53
C PHE A 123 0.07 -15.97 -22.16
N CYS A 124 -1.13 -15.59 -21.79
CA CYS A 124 -1.81 -16.12 -20.62
C CYS A 124 -2.56 -17.42 -20.96
N ALA A 125 -2.76 -18.30 -19.99
CA ALA A 125 -3.57 -19.51 -20.12
C ALA A 125 -5.03 -19.28 -20.55
N CYS A 126 -5.52 -18.04 -20.47
CA CYS A 126 -6.85 -17.67 -21.02
C CYS A 126 -6.82 -17.45 -22.54
N GLY A 127 -5.65 -17.57 -23.20
CA GLY A 127 -5.47 -17.36 -24.64
C GLY A 127 -5.19 -15.91 -25.05
N LYS A 128 -5.26 -14.95 -24.16
CA LYS A 128 -4.97 -13.54 -24.45
C LYS A 128 -3.46 -13.26 -24.35
N GLN A 129 -3.00 -12.25 -25.11
CA GLN A 129 -1.68 -11.68 -24.93
C GLN A 129 -1.50 -11.22 -23.48
N ASN A 130 -0.38 -11.56 -22.87
CA ASN A 130 -0.11 -11.23 -21.50
C ASN A 130 0.51 -9.83 -21.42
N SER A 131 0.04 -9.05 -20.45
CA SER A 131 0.56 -7.73 -20.08
C SER A 131 0.45 -7.58 -18.57
N VAL A 132 1.03 -6.55 -18.01
CA VAL A 132 0.88 -6.23 -16.58
C VAL A 132 -0.59 -6.09 -16.24
N ASP A 133 -1.35 -5.30 -17.00
CA ASP A 133 -2.77 -5.05 -16.75
C ASP A 133 -3.60 -6.34 -16.87
N HIS A 134 -3.29 -7.17 -17.88
CA HIS A 134 -3.94 -8.47 -18.03
C HIS A 134 -3.61 -9.40 -16.86
N ALA A 135 -2.35 -9.51 -16.47
CA ALA A 135 -1.90 -10.37 -15.37
C ALA A 135 -2.56 -9.99 -14.04
N LEU A 136 -2.77 -8.70 -13.78
CA LEU A 136 -3.37 -8.21 -12.54
C LEU A 136 -4.90 -8.27 -12.52
N SER A 137 -5.55 -8.44 -13.68
CA SER A 137 -7.01 -8.47 -13.82
C SER A 137 -7.55 -9.87 -14.16
N CYS A 138 -6.73 -10.76 -14.71
CA CYS A 138 -7.16 -12.07 -15.19
C CYS A 138 -7.55 -13.01 -14.03
N MET A 139 -8.74 -13.62 -14.15
CA MET A 139 -9.24 -14.58 -13.15
C MET A 139 -8.57 -15.96 -13.24
N LYS A 140 -7.89 -16.28 -14.36
CA LYS A 140 -7.16 -17.56 -14.49
C LYS A 140 -5.98 -17.61 -13.54
N GLY A 141 -5.82 -18.77 -12.88
CA GLY A 141 -4.77 -19.01 -11.88
C GLY A 141 -5.11 -18.57 -10.48
N GLY A 142 -6.31 -18.03 -10.20
CA GLY A 142 -6.77 -17.70 -8.85
C GLY A 142 -6.07 -16.51 -8.17
N TYR A 143 -5.14 -15.83 -8.85
CA TYR A 143 -4.31 -14.76 -8.26
C TYR A 143 -5.11 -13.56 -7.72
N THR A 144 -6.26 -13.26 -8.32
CA THR A 144 -7.17 -12.22 -7.81
C THR A 144 -7.79 -12.61 -6.48
N ILE A 145 -8.15 -13.89 -6.32
CA ILE A 145 -8.69 -14.46 -5.07
C ILE A 145 -7.59 -14.52 -4.01
N MET A 146 -6.41 -15.04 -4.37
CA MET A 146 -5.25 -15.09 -3.46
C MET A 146 -4.91 -13.68 -2.92
N ARG A 147 -4.87 -12.67 -3.79
CA ARG A 147 -4.61 -11.28 -3.38
C ARG A 147 -5.69 -10.77 -2.42
N HIS A 148 -6.96 -11.04 -2.71
CA HIS A 148 -8.07 -10.69 -1.84
C HIS A 148 -7.91 -11.35 -0.46
N ASN A 149 -7.71 -12.66 -0.40
CA ASN A 149 -7.58 -13.41 0.85
C ASN A 149 -6.40 -12.92 1.68
N ASN A 150 -5.24 -12.68 1.06
CA ASN A 150 -4.05 -12.21 1.77
C ASN A 150 -4.26 -10.83 2.41
N VAL A 151 -4.93 -9.90 1.73
CA VAL A 151 -5.24 -8.59 2.31
C VAL A 151 -6.30 -8.71 3.40
N ARG A 152 -7.34 -9.54 3.21
CA ARG A 152 -8.35 -9.86 4.23
C ARG A 152 -7.66 -10.38 5.51
N ASP A 153 -6.77 -11.34 5.38
CA ASP A 153 -6.10 -11.97 6.51
C ASP A 153 -5.11 -11.00 7.19
N THR A 154 -4.49 -10.10 6.42
CA THR A 154 -3.67 -9.01 6.97
C THR A 154 -4.51 -8.02 7.79
N GLU A 155 -5.71 -7.65 7.31
CA GLU A 155 -6.64 -6.79 8.05
C GLU A 155 -7.12 -7.48 9.33
N ALA A 156 -7.48 -8.77 9.26
CA ALA A 156 -7.86 -9.55 10.42
C ALA A 156 -6.73 -9.62 11.48
N SER A 157 -5.49 -9.88 11.04
CA SER A 157 -4.31 -9.88 11.91
C SER A 157 -4.08 -8.54 12.62
N LEU A 158 -4.22 -7.42 11.90
CA LEU A 158 -4.08 -6.08 12.49
C LEU A 158 -5.22 -5.77 13.50
N LEU A 159 -6.43 -6.23 13.21
CA LEU A 159 -7.57 -6.08 14.13
C LEU A 159 -7.39 -6.93 15.39
N GLN A 160 -6.84 -8.15 15.29
CA GLN A 160 -6.55 -9.03 16.43
C GLN A 160 -5.61 -8.37 17.45
N GLU A 161 -4.78 -7.44 17.01
CA GLU A 161 -3.90 -6.73 17.93
C GLU A 161 -4.66 -5.88 18.97
N VAL A 162 -5.84 -5.35 18.63
CA VAL A 162 -6.54 -4.34 19.46
C VAL A 162 -8.03 -4.57 19.64
N CYS A 163 -8.64 -5.40 18.81
CA CYS A 163 -10.06 -5.73 18.85
C CYS A 163 -10.29 -7.12 19.44
N LYS A 164 -11.54 -7.39 19.83
CA LYS A 164 -12.00 -8.69 20.31
C LYS A 164 -12.85 -9.36 19.23
N ASP A 165 -13.07 -10.67 19.39
CA ASP A 165 -13.98 -11.46 18.57
C ASP A 165 -13.72 -11.27 17.06
N VAL A 166 -12.44 -11.27 16.68
CA VAL A 166 -12.07 -11.15 15.26
C VAL A 166 -12.37 -12.45 14.55
N THR A 167 -13.19 -12.36 13.51
CA THR A 167 -13.64 -13.50 12.72
C THR A 167 -13.38 -13.24 11.24
N ILE A 168 -12.90 -14.28 10.54
CA ILE A 168 -12.75 -14.27 9.08
C ILE A 168 -13.99 -14.92 8.48
N GLU A 169 -14.51 -14.32 7.41
CA GLU A 169 -15.72 -14.75 6.70
C GLU A 169 -16.93 -14.95 7.62
N PRO A 170 -17.25 -13.99 8.52
CA PRO A 170 -18.43 -14.11 9.37
C PRO A 170 -19.69 -14.28 8.50
N PRO A 171 -20.49 -15.35 8.74
CA PRO A 171 -21.73 -15.54 8.04
C PRO A 171 -22.73 -14.44 8.41
N LEU A 172 -23.53 -14.02 7.44
CA LEU A 172 -24.63 -13.08 7.65
C LEU A 172 -25.94 -13.82 7.91
N ILE A 173 -26.84 -13.21 8.63
CA ILE A 173 -28.20 -13.69 8.80
C ILE A 173 -28.84 -13.82 7.41
N PRO A 174 -29.39 -14.98 7.05
CA PRO A 174 -29.98 -15.21 5.75
C PRO A 174 -31.07 -14.18 5.38
N SER A 175 -31.08 -13.76 4.12
CA SER A 175 -32.12 -12.87 3.59
C SER A 175 -32.39 -13.15 2.12
N LYS A 176 -33.60 -12.80 1.66
CA LYS A 176 -33.98 -12.96 0.24
C LYS A 176 -33.05 -12.18 -0.71
N GLU A 177 -32.49 -11.07 -0.24
CA GLU A 177 -31.63 -10.19 -1.06
C GLU A 177 -30.18 -10.69 -1.15
N LEU A 178 -29.64 -11.27 -0.07
CA LEU A 178 -28.25 -11.72 0.01
C LEU A 178 -28.06 -13.23 -0.18
N GLY A 179 -29.15 -14.02 -0.05
CA GLY A 179 -29.09 -15.47 -0.11
C GLY A 179 -28.62 -16.13 1.21
N ASP A 180 -28.71 -17.46 1.25
CA ASP A 180 -28.50 -18.24 2.48
C ASP A 180 -27.02 -18.41 2.91
N LYS A 181 -26.08 -18.17 1.99
CA LYS A 181 -24.63 -18.40 2.21
C LYS A 181 -23.79 -17.13 2.11
N SER A 182 -24.38 -15.97 2.36
CA SER A 182 -23.64 -14.71 2.31
C SER A 182 -22.76 -14.51 3.52
N SER A 183 -21.53 -14.10 3.31
CA SER A 183 -20.57 -13.72 4.34
C SER A 183 -19.92 -12.37 3.99
N LEU A 184 -19.34 -11.72 4.98
CA LEU A 184 -18.43 -10.59 4.81
C LEU A 184 -17.00 -11.05 5.13
N ASP A 185 -16.01 -10.26 4.77
CA ASP A 185 -14.62 -10.70 4.83
C ASP A 185 -14.06 -10.75 6.26
N VAL A 186 -14.31 -9.73 7.07
CA VAL A 186 -13.79 -9.64 8.45
C VAL A 186 -14.83 -9.05 9.38
N GLY A 187 -14.98 -9.66 10.55
CA GLY A 187 -15.74 -9.13 11.68
C GLY A 187 -14.85 -8.86 12.88
N ALA A 188 -15.07 -7.79 13.62
CA ALA A 188 -14.31 -7.47 14.82
C ALA A 188 -15.16 -6.64 15.80
N ARG A 189 -14.88 -6.73 17.10
CA ARG A 189 -15.54 -5.94 18.15
C ARG A 189 -14.57 -4.94 18.77
N GLY A 190 -15.02 -3.69 18.92
CA GLY A 190 -14.26 -2.69 19.66
C GLY A 190 -13.45 -1.71 18.79
N LEU A 191 -13.65 -1.72 17.47
CA LEU A 191 -12.96 -0.77 16.59
C LEU A 191 -13.47 0.67 16.77
N TRP A 192 -14.77 0.88 16.59
CA TRP A 192 -15.38 2.23 16.68
C TRP A 192 -15.80 2.58 18.10
N SER A 193 -16.44 1.65 18.77
CA SER A 193 -16.75 1.72 20.21
C SER A 193 -16.49 0.39 20.89
N GLY A 194 -16.34 0.38 22.22
CA GLY A 194 -15.88 -0.82 22.95
C GLY A 194 -16.79 -2.05 22.83
N LEU A 195 -18.09 -1.86 22.59
CA LEU A 195 -19.09 -2.94 22.50
C LEU A 195 -19.57 -3.21 21.08
N GLU A 196 -19.34 -2.29 20.18
CA GLU A 196 -19.84 -2.38 18.82
C GLU A 196 -19.05 -3.39 17.98
N LYS A 197 -19.79 -4.28 17.30
CA LYS A 197 -19.23 -5.15 16.28
C LYS A 197 -19.20 -4.41 14.94
N THR A 198 -18.09 -4.50 14.23
CA THR A 198 -17.89 -3.96 12.88
C THR A 198 -17.71 -5.11 11.91
N LEU A 199 -18.36 -5.04 10.77
CA LEU A 199 -18.19 -5.95 9.65
C LEU A 199 -17.52 -5.19 8.48
N CYS A 200 -16.52 -5.83 7.87
CA CYS A 200 -15.75 -5.25 6.78
C CYS A 200 -15.80 -6.15 5.54
N ASP A 201 -15.73 -5.52 4.36
CA ASP A 201 -15.68 -6.21 3.08
C ASP A 201 -14.54 -5.60 2.23
N VAL A 202 -13.60 -6.44 1.88
CA VAL A 202 -12.38 -6.07 1.13
C VAL A 202 -12.65 -6.11 -0.37
N ARG A 203 -12.17 -5.12 -1.09
CA ARG A 203 -12.15 -5.11 -2.56
C ARG A 203 -10.83 -4.56 -3.06
N ILE A 204 -10.18 -5.31 -3.96
CA ILE A 204 -8.95 -4.86 -4.61
C ILE A 204 -9.21 -4.82 -6.11
N PHE A 205 -9.00 -3.67 -6.72
CA PHE A 205 -9.14 -3.48 -8.15
C PHE A 205 -7.82 -3.07 -8.80
N HIS A 206 -7.68 -3.38 -10.07
CA HIS A 206 -6.53 -2.94 -10.87
C HIS A 206 -6.93 -1.72 -11.71
N PRO A 207 -6.31 -0.54 -11.49
CA PRO A 207 -6.70 0.68 -12.20
C PRO A 207 -6.50 0.62 -13.71
N GLY A 208 -5.48 -0.12 -14.20
CA GLY A 208 -5.21 -0.33 -15.62
C GLY A 208 -6.16 -1.30 -16.33
N ALA A 209 -7.17 -1.86 -15.63
CA ALA A 209 -8.16 -2.73 -16.28
C ALA A 209 -9.03 -1.94 -17.28
N ASP A 210 -9.40 -2.59 -18.41
CA ASP A 210 -10.17 -1.97 -19.49
C ASP A 210 -11.45 -1.26 -19.01
N SER A 211 -12.08 -1.78 -17.96
CA SER A 211 -13.31 -1.21 -17.38
C SER A 211 -13.10 0.16 -16.68
N TYR A 212 -11.86 0.54 -16.42
CA TYR A 212 -11.51 1.78 -15.72
C TYR A 212 -10.76 2.79 -16.59
N LYS A 213 -10.45 2.45 -17.83
CA LYS A 213 -9.84 3.39 -18.78
C LYS A 213 -10.59 4.71 -18.81
N ASN A 214 -9.87 5.82 -18.76
CA ASN A 214 -10.40 7.19 -18.79
C ASN A 214 -11.29 7.57 -17.57
N LYS A 215 -11.25 6.82 -16.48
CA LYS A 215 -11.99 7.16 -15.26
C LYS A 215 -11.05 7.76 -14.21
N ASN A 216 -11.53 8.79 -13.55
CA ASN A 216 -10.82 9.37 -12.41
C ASN A 216 -10.71 8.33 -11.28
N LEU A 217 -9.51 8.16 -10.74
CA LEU A 217 -9.21 7.15 -9.73
C LEU A 217 -10.02 7.31 -8.44
N ASP A 218 -10.22 8.55 -7.98
CA ASP A 218 -11.04 8.82 -6.78
C ASP A 218 -12.51 8.47 -7.01
N ALA A 219 -13.00 8.69 -8.24
CA ALA A 219 -14.36 8.28 -8.63
C ALA A 219 -14.50 6.74 -8.64
N ILE A 220 -13.45 6.00 -9.05
CA ILE A 220 -13.46 4.54 -9.01
C ILE A 220 -13.53 4.04 -7.56
N PHE A 221 -12.72 4.58 -6.65
CA PHE A 221 -12.78 4.23 -5.23
C PHE A 221 -14.17 4.47 -4.65
N LYS A 222 -14.73 5.67 -4.83
CA LYS A 222 -16.07 6.03 -4.33
C LYS A 222 -17.16 5.15 -4.92
N SER A 223 -17.06 4.79 -6.21
CA SER A 223 -18.01 3.89 -6.86
C SER A 223 -17.99 2.50 -6.24
N HIS A 224 -16.79 1.96 -5.95
CA HIS A 224 -16.68 0.65 -5.30
C HIS A 224 -17.17 0.66 -3.87
N GLU A 225 -16.85 1.70 -3.10
CA GLU A 225 -17.37 1.87 -1.74
C GLU A 225 -18.89 1.96 -1.73
N LYS A 226 -19.46 2.74 -2.67
CA LYS A 226 -20.91 2.86 -2.84
C LYS A 226 -21.55 1.52 -3.16
N GLN A 227 -21.03 0.79 -4.16
CA GLN A 227 -21.56 -0.55 -4.53
C GLN A 227 -21.60 -1.51 -3.35
N LYS A 228 -20.56 -1.50 -2.48
CA LYS A 228 -20.53 -2.34 -1.28
C LYS A 228 -21.53 -1.86 -0.23
N LYS A 229 -21.67 -0.57 -0.03
CA LYS A 229 -22.68 0.01 0.86
C LYS A 229 -24.10 -0.29 0.38
N ASP A 230 -24.38 -0.09 -0.88
CA ASP A 230 -25.70 -0.36 -1.48
C ASP A 230 -26.09 -1.84 -1.30
N LYS A 231 -25.11 -2.76 -1.38
CA LYS A 231 -25.35 -4.19 -1.21
C LYS A 231 -25.54 -4.64 0.25
N TYR A 232 -24.74 -4.12 1.17
CA TYR A 232 -24.64 -4.71 2.51
C TYR A 232 -25.10 -3.81 3.65
N LEU A 233 -25.03 -2.47 3.51
CA LEU A 233 -25.17 -1.55 4.65
C LEU A 233 -26.53 -1.70 5.34
N THR A 234 -27.63 -1.70 4.58
CA THR A 234 -28.98 -1.80 5.13
C THR A 234 -29.19 -3.11 5.90
N HIS A 235 -28.68 -4.21 5.35
CA HIS A 235 -28.76 -5.52 6.00
C HIS A 235 -27.94 -5.55 7.31
N VAL A 236 -26.69 -5.09 7.26
CA VAL A 236 -25.78 -5.08 8.41
C VAL A 236 -26.33 -4.20 9.54
N LEU A 237 -26.83 -3.01 9.23
CA LEU A 237 -27.41 -2.13 10.25
C LEU A 237 -28.69 -2.67 10.86
N ASN A 238 -29.59 -3.19 10.02
CA ASN A 238 -30.95 -3.57 10.46
C ASN A 238 -31.02 -4.97 11.05
N LYS A 239 -30.29 -5.96 10.49
CA LYS A 239 -30.36 -7.35 10.92
C LYS A 239 -29.19 -7.74 11.84
N GLU A 240 -27.95 -7.43 11.43
CA GLU A 240 -26.77 -7.79 12.22
C GLU A 240 -26.55 -6.85 13.42
N LYS A 241 -27.17 -5.65 13.41
CA LYS A 241 -26.97 -4.60 14.42
C LYS A 241 -25.49 -4.22 14.61
N CYS A 242 -24.75 -4.20 13.49
CA CYS A 242 -23.32 -3.93 13.42
C CYS A 242 -23.05 -2.72 12.53
N SER A 243 -21.87 -2.11 12.67
CA SER A 243 -21.38 -1.14 11.66
C SER A 243 -20.78 -1.87 10.45
N PHE A 244 -20.79 -1.22 9.29
CA PHE A 244 -20.23 -1.73 8.06
C PHE A 244 -19.20 -0.77 7.47
N THR A 245 -18.04 -1.30 7.08
CA THR A 245 -16.98 -0.52 6.44
C THR A 245 -16.45 -1.25 5.19
N PRO A 246 -16.63 -0.69 3.98
CA PRO A 246 -15.99 -1.21 2.78
C PRO A 246 -14.51 -0.84 2.78
N LEU A 247 -13.64 -1.82 2.58
CA LEU A 247 -12.19 -1.66 2.51
C LEU A 247 -11.74 -1.81 1.05
N VAL A 248 -11.66 -0.68 0.35
CA VAL A 248 -11.35 -0.66 -1.09
C VAL A 248 -9.90 -0.25 -1.32
N PHE A 249 -9.17 -1.05 -2.10
CA PHE A 249 -7.75 -0.87 -2.42
C PHE A 249 -7.52 -0.94 -3.94
N SER A 250 -6.44 -0.31 -4.40
CA SER A 250 -5.90 -0.54 -5.74
C SER A 250 -4.69 -1.47 -5.70
N THR A 251 -4.40 -2.16 -6.79
CA THR A 251 -3.18 -2.99 -6.92
C THR A 251 -1.89 -2.19 -6.81
N HIS A 252 -1.94 -0.89 -7.05
CA HIS A 252 -0.80 0.03 -6.84
C HIS A 252 -0.66 0.49 -5.38
N GLY A 253 -1.56 0.03 -4.52
CA GLY A 253 -1.51 0.33 -3.10
C GLY A 253 -2.27 1.60 -2.68
N GLY A 254 -3.12 2.20 -3.51
CA GLY A 254 -4.04 3.26 -3.11
C GLY A 254 -5.16 2.73 -2.20
N ASN A 255 -5.73 3.62 -1.35
CA ASN A 255 -6.89 3.33 -0.50
C ASN A 255 -8.09 4.19 -0.87
N GLY A 256 -9.29 3.64 -0.73
CA GLY A 256 -10.50 4.42 -0.64
C GLY A 256 -10.59 5.23 0.66
N PRO A 257 -11.41 6.29 0.69
CA PRO A 257 -11.63 7.14 1.88
C PRO A 257 -12.07 6.36 3.12
N GLU A 258 -12.94 5.37 2.99
CA GLU A 258 -13.41 4.54 4.10
C GLU A 258 -12.29 3.67 4.68
N ALA A 259 -11.46 3.07 3.83
CA ALA A 259 -10.29 2.32 4.27
C ALA A 259 -9.26 3.22 4.97
N ASP A 260 -9.02 4.46 4.48
CA ASP A 260 -8.11 5.40 5.16
C ASP A 260 -8.64 5.80 6.55
N ARG A 261 -9.95 6.03 6.69
CA ARG A 261 -10.59 6.33 7.98
C ARG A 261 -10.48 5.14 8.94
N PHE A 262 -10.73 3.94 8.44
CA PHE A 262 -10.61 2.69 9.19
C PHE A 262 -9.19 2.49 9.73
N HIS A 263 -8.18 2.60 8.87
CA HIS A 263 -6.78 2.45 9.26
C HIS A 263 -6.30 3.51 10.24
N LYS A 264 -6.77 4.75 10.14
CA LYS A 264 -6.49 5.81 11.12
C LYS A 264 -7.03 5.45 12.50
N ARG A 265 -8.27 4.93 12.55
CA ARG A 265 -8.86 4.49 13.80
C ARG A 265 -8.14 3.30 14.39
N LEU A 266 -7.83 2.30 13.58
CA LEU A 266 -7.04 1.13 13.97
C LEU A 266 -5.66 1.54 14.52
N ALA A 267 -4.96 2.43 13.83
CA ALA A 267 -3.68 2.96 14.27
C ALA A 267 -3.78 3.70 15.62
N THR A 268 -4.86 4.43 15.88
CA THR A 268 -5.09 5.08 17.18
C THR A 268 -5.17 4.05 18.32
N LEU A 269 -5.86 2.92 18.07
CA LEU A 269 -5.97 1.85 19.07
C LEU A 269 -4.63 1.12 19.29
N ILE A 270 -3.90 0.85 18.21
CA ILE A 270 -2.56 0.24 18.29
C ILE A 270 -1.58 1.16 19.02
N ALA A 271 -1.57 2.46 18.71
CA ALA A 271 -0.73 3.44 19.38
C ALA A 271 -0.97 3.45 20.89
N LYS A 272 -2.26 3.45 21.29
CA LYS A 272 -2.65 3.39 22.70
C LYS A 272 -2.22 2.09 23.38
N LYS A 273 -2.45 0.94 22.72
CA LYS A 273 -2.11 -0.38 23.29
C LYS A 273 -0.61 -0.59 23.44
N ARG A 274 0.18 -0.20 22.43
CA ARG A 274 1.63 -0.38 22.41
C ARG A 274 2.41 0.74 23.05
N ASN A 275 1.73 1.82 23.50
CA ASN A 275 2.35 3.04 24.03
C ASN A 275 3.41 3.65 23.10
N ILE A 276 3.08 3.74 21.80
CA ILE A 276 3.93 4.32 20.75
C ILE A 276 3.26 5.56 20.14
N LEU A 277 4.03 6.34 19.39
CA LEU A 277 3.50 7.51 18.69
C LEU A 277 2.47 7.10 17.63
N TYR A 278 1.41 7.89 17.47
CA TYR A 278 0.40 7.68 16.42
C TYR A 278 1.02 7.60 15.01
N SER A 279 2.03 8.42 14.73
CA SER A 279 2.77 8.41 13.46
C SER A 279 3.45 7.07 13.18
N GLU A 280 3.97 6.40 14.20
CA GLU A 280 4.57 5.07 14.10
C GLU A 280 3.49 4.01 13.85
N ALA A 281 2.42 4.04 14.64
CA ALA A 281 1.31 3.09 14.49
C ALA A 281 0.63 3.19 13.11
N VAL A 282 0.33 4.39 12.61
CA VAL A 282 -0.28 4.57 11.29
C VAL A 282 0.67 4.17 10.17
N SER A 283 1.97 4.40 10.35
CA SER A 283 3.00 3.96 9.43
C SER A 283 3.10 2.42 9.39
N TYR A 284 3.05 1.77 10.55
CA TYR A 284 3.04 0.31 10.69
C TYR A 284 1.84 -0.31 9.96
N VAL A 285 0.60 0.12 10.27
CA VAL A 285 -0.61 -0.38 9.60
C VAL A 285 -0.52 -0.25 8.09
N ARG A 286 -0.15 0.94 7.61
CA ARG A 286 -0.01 1.19 6.17
C ARG A 286 1.03 0.31 5.52
N ARG A 287 2.20 0.11 6.12
CA ARG A 287 3.26 -0.75 5.59
C ARG A 287 2.79 -2.19 5.49
N ARG A 288 2.14 -2.74 6.53
CA ARG A 288 1.60 -4.10 6.52
C ARG A 288 0.68 -4.34 5.33
N ILE A 289 -0.31 -3.47 5.13
CA ILE A 289 -1.26 -3.57 4.01
C ILE A 289 -0.55 -3.38 2.65
N ARG A 290 0.41 -2.45 2.55
CA ARG A 290 1.13 -2.22 1.28
C ARG A 290 2.00 -3.39 0.87
N PHE A 291 2.71 -3.99 1.80
CA PHE A 291 3.51 -5.17 1.50
C PHE A 291 2.62 -6.37 1.13
N SER A 292 1.47 -6.56 1.79
CA SER A 292 0.49 -7.58 1.43
C SER A 292 0.00 -7.41 -0.02
N ILE A 293 -0.43 -6.20 -0.40
CA ILE A 293 -0.87 -5.90 -1.78
C ILE A 293 0.28 -6.07 -2.78
N LEU A 294 1.46 -5.51 -2.49
CA LEU A 294 2.60 -5.56 -3.41
C LEU A 294 3.04 -6.99 -3.68
N ARG A 295 3.29 -7.80 -2.65
CA ARG A 295 3.73 -9.19 -2.82
C ARG A 295 2.76 -10.02 -3.63
N THR A 296 1.48 -9.95 -3.31
CA THR A 296 0.47 -10.69 -4.07
C THR A 296 0.30 -10.17 -5.50
N THR A 297 0.60 -8.89 -5.74
CA THR A 297 0.69 -8.32 -7.08
C THR A 297 1.90 -8.90 -7.83
N LEU A 298 3.07 -8.95 -7.22
CA LEU A 298 4.29 -9.53 -7.82
C LEU A 298 4.12 -11.03 -8.10
N ILE A 299 3.50 -11.77 -7.19
CA ILE A 299 3.17 -13.19 -7.41
C ILE A 299 2.22 -13.33 -8.61
N ALA A 300 1.21 -12.47 -8.75
CA ALA A 300 0.31 -12.50 -9.90
C ALA A 300 1.02 -12.22 -11.24
N LEU A 301 2.08 -11.43 -11.25
CA LEU A 301 2.89 -11.17 -12.45
C LEU A 301 3.74 -12.37 -12.84
N ARG A 302 4.30 -13.10 -11.86
CA ARG A 302 5.19 -14.24 -12.05
C ARG A 302 4.48 -15.59 -12.09
N GLY A 303 3.26 -15.64 -11.62
CA GLY A 303 2.51 -16.87 -11.45
C GLY A 303 2.32 -17.66 -12.73
N TYR A 304 2.51 -18.98 -12.64
CA TYR A 304 2.30 -19.90 -13.76
C TYR A 304 0.83 -19.93 -14.17
N ARG A 305 0.57 -19.77 -15.44
CA ARG A 305 -0.78 -19.73 -16.03
C ARG A 305 -0.91 -20.71 -17.20
N GLY A 306 -0.30 -21.91 -17.08
CA GLY A 306 -0.41 -22.97 -18.07
C GLY A 306 -1.82 -23.57 -18.17
N LYS A 307 -2.11 -24.30 -19.25
CA LYS A 307 -3.40 -24.96 -19.46
C LYS A 307 -3.78 -25.95 -18.37
N ASN A 308 -2.80 -26.50 -17.65
CA ASN A 308 -2.98 -27.48 -16.56
C ASN A 308 -2.98 -26.85 -15.17
N ALA A 309 -3.01 -25.53 -15.05
CA ALA A 309 -3.20 -24.84 -13.78
C ALA A 309 -4.66 -24.99 -13.29
N LYS A 310 -5.07 -26.23 -13.08
CA LYS A 310 -6.15 -26.56 -12.15
C LYS A 310 -5.49 -26.55 -10.78
N ASP A 311 -5.93 -25.66 -9.95
CA ASP A 311 -5.54 -25.57 -8.56
C ASP A 311 -4.01 -25.48 -8.33
N VAL A 312 -3.47 -24.28 -8.50
CA VAL A 312 -2.24 -23.94 -7.79
C VAL A 312 -2.62 -23.89 -6.32
N ASN A 313 -2.61 -25.06 -5.67
CA ASN A 313 -2.26 -25.11 -4.26
C ASN A 313 -0.84 -24.54 -4.23
N LEU A 314 -0.72 -23.25 -3.96
CA LEU A 314 0.53 -22.67 -3.51
C LEU A 314 0.89 -23.50 -2.29
N ALA A 315 1.91 -24.37 -2.42
CA ALA A 315 2.39 -25.15 -1.31
C ALA A 315 2.62 -24.16 -0.14
N GLU A 316 2.27 -24.55 1.06
CA GLU A 316 2.48 -23.73 2.27
C GLU A 316 3.91 -23.17 2.36
N GLU A 317 4.86 -23.77 1.65
CA GLU A 317 6.25 -23.35 1.51
C GLU A 317 6.42 -22.01 0.77
N ASP A 318 5.61 -21.68 -0.24
CA ASP A 318 5.64 -20.37 -0.89
C ASP A 318 4.89 -19.30 -0.06
N LEU A 319 3.97 -19.72 0.81
CA LEU A 319 3.29 -18.88 1.78
C LEU A 319 4.11 -18.69 3.07
N ASN A 320 5.12 -19.50 3.34
CA ASN A 320 6.08 -19.32 4.43
C ASN A 320 6.99 -18.08 4.27
N LEU A 321 6.87 -17.35 3.17
CA LEU A 321 7.34 -15.97 3.06
C LEU A 321 6.60 -15.02 4.02
N PHE A 322 5.49 -15.47 4.61
CA PHE A 322 4.73 -14.71 5.62
C PHE A 322 4.89 -15.39 6.98
N PRO A 323 5.66 -14.85 7.91
CA PRO A 323 5.70 -15.41 9.26
C PRO A 323 4.28 -15.38 9.83
N SER A 324 3.75 -16.57 10.16
CA SER A 324 2.49 -16.70 10.89
C SER A 324 2.57 -15.87 12.18
N SER A 325 1.48 -15.22 12.54
CA SER A 325 1.34 -14.34 13.71
C SER A 325 1.65 -14.98 15.07
N SER A 326 1.94 -16.28 15.13
CA SER A 326 2.17 -17.04 16.35
C SER A 326 3.56 -16.91 16.98
N ARG A 327 4.49 -16.12 16.41
CA ARG A 327 5.84 -15.94 16.97
C ARG A 327 6.08 -14.62 17.69
N TYR A 328 5.05 -13.84 17.97
CA TYR A 328 5.20 -12.50 18.57
C TYR A 328 5.07 -12.45 20.09
N GLU A 329 4.97 -13.60 20.78
CA GLU A 329 4.76 -13.63 22.24
C GLU A 329 6.01 -13.43 23.10
N HIS A 330 7.20 -13.29 22.52
CA HIS A 330 8.46 -13.26 23.30
C HIS A 330 9.38 -12.05 23.08
N LEU A 331 8.86 -10.89 22.70
CA LEU A 331 9.64 -9.65 22.71
C LEU A 331 8.84 -8.52 23.36
N VAL A 332 8.75 -8.59 24.69
CA VAL A 332 8.53 -7.47 25.60
C VAL A 332 9.86 -7.13 26.25
#